data_0778c5821d785119b39a19a844b03f61
#
_entry.id   0778c5821d785119b39a19a844b03f61
#
_cell.length_a   1.000
_cell.length_b   1.000
_cell.length_c   1.000
_cell.angle_alpha   90.00
_cell.angle_beta   90.00
_cell.angle_gamma   90.00
#
_symmetry.space_group_name_H-M   'P 1'
#
loop_
_entity.id
_entity.type
_entity.pdbx_description
1 polymer ?
#
loop_
_entity_poly.entity_id
_entity_poly.type
_entity_poly.pdbx_seq_one_letter_code
_entity_poly.pdbx_strand_id
1 'polypeptide(L)'
;MTEKAPSTDKFIAMVSAKAETELRLCDFEPHAMIATPVHEVKKARFPVIDYHNHLDAQEPKEILKVMDECGVERIVNITMRVGDEALEIMNRFQSVAPDRFATIAWMDWTDLRKPGFFTRAVERLEKLVAKGACGIKFWKDLGLTLRDSHGKLMRVDDYRLAPLFEKAADLGIPVMFHTADPDAFFLPIDRFNERYEELAAHPDWSFHGSEYSKEELLGQRDRVFARHPRTTFIAAHLAERPENLSYVNQLLDAYPNVYVDIGARTAELGRQPYSARKFFLKYANRILFGTDLVPERGMYRLHFRFLETADEYFEYPSHASRQGRWNIYGLYLPDEVLSQVYRDNALKLLK
;
A
#
# COMPACT_ATOMS: atom_id res chain seq x y z
N MET A 1 27.81 -35.16 41.58
CA MET A 1 28.18 -33.74 41.85
C MET A 1 27.50 -32.92 40.79
N THR A 2 26.42 -32.26 41.17
CA THR A 2 25.69 -31.33 40.28
C THR A 2 26.40 -29.99 40.28
N GLU A 3 27.05 -29.63 39.18
CA GLU A 3 27.58 -28.29 39.00
C GLU A 3 26.42 -27.27 39.16
N LYS A 4 26.56 -26.40 40.15
CA LYS A 4 25.63 -25.26 40.29
C LYS A 4 25.74 -24.35 39.09
N ALA A 5 24.63 -24.06 38.47
CA ALA A 5 24.58 -23.01 37.45
C ALA A 5 25.24 -21.72 37.95
N PRO A 6 26.03 -21.01 37.12
CA PRO A 6 26.67 -19.76 37.52
C PRO A 6 25.64 -18.74 37.98
N SER A 7 25.98 -17.91 38.96
CA SER A 7 25.11 -16.85 39.42
C SER A 7 24.83 -15.87 38.26
N THR A 8 23.66 -15.26 38.26
CA THR A 8 23.24 -14.29 37.25
C THR A 8 24.30 -13.20 36.97
N ASP A 9 24.98 -12.74 38.02
CA ASP A 9 26.06 -11.74 37.93
C ASP A 9 27.29 -12.26 37.17
N LYS A 10 27.66 -13.52 37.40
CA LYS A 10 28.78 -14.17 36.67
C LYS A 10 28.42 -14.40 35.21
N PHE A 11 27.18 -14.76 34.93
CA PHE A 11 26.70 -14.93 33.56
C PHE A 11 26.71 -13.61 32.82
N ILE A 12 26.19 -12.55 33.42
CA ILE A 12 26.19 -11.16 32.85
C ILE A 12 27.64 -10.71 32.62
N ALA A 13 28.54 -10.86 33.58
CA ALA A 13 29.94 -10.47 33.42
C ALA A 13 30.65 -11.29 32.31
N MET A 14 30.34 -12.58 32.16
CA MET A 14 30.92 -13.45 31.13
C MET A 14 30.42 -13.07 29.72
N VAL A 15 29.16 -12.64 29.58
CA VAL A 15 28.59 -12.15 28.33
C VAL A 15 29.16 -10.75 28.00
N SER A 16 29.25 -9.85 28.98
CA SER A 16 29.78 -8.50 28.80
C SER A 16 31.26 -8.46 28.40
N ALA A 17 32.07 -9.42 28.90
CA ALA A 17 33.52 -9.48 28.61
C ALA A 17 33.86 -9.86 27.15
N LYS A 18 32.85 -10.29 26.37
CA LYS A 18 32.99 -10.71 24.96
C LYS A 18 32.17 -9.83 24.00
N ALA A 19 31.40 -8.88 24.52
CA ALA A 19 30.59 -8.02 23.69
C ALA A 19 31.44 -6.98 22.97
N GLU A 20 31.14 -6.74 21.73
CA GLU A 20 31.65 -5.60 20.96
C GLU A 20 31.03 -4.31 21.54
N THR A 21 31.84 -3.56 22.30
CA THR A 21 31.34 -2.43 23.12
C THR A 21 31.05 -1.15 22.30
N GLU A 22 31.46 -1.12 21.05
CA GLU A 22 31.32 0.04 20.16
C GLU A 22 30.39 -0.25 18.96
N LEU A 23 29.56 -1.28 19.05
CA LEU A 23 28.63 -1.65 17.98
C LEU A 23 27.58 -0.53 17.79
N ARG A 24 27.61 0.11 16.64
CA ARG A 24 26.60 1.12 16.27
C ARG A 24 25.33 0.45 15.80
N LEU A 25 24.17 1.11 15.94
CA LEU A 25 22.88 0.61 15.48
C LEU A 25 22.89 0.24 13.98
N CYS A 26 23.57 1.05 13.15
CA CYS A 26 23.68 0.79 11.71
C CYS A 26 24.50 -0.46 11.36
N ASP A 27 25.37 -0.92 12.28
CA ASP A 27 26.21 -2.10 12.10
C ASP A 27 25.60 -3.36 12.77
N PHE A 28 24.49 -3.18 13.50
CA PHE A 28 23.81 -4.29 14.17
C PHE A 28 22.90 -5.03 13.19
N GLU A 29 23.31 -6.25 12.82
CA GLU A 29 22.60 -7.12 11.87
C GLU A 29 22.33 -8.50 12.49
N PRO A 30 21.33 -8.61 13.38
CA PRO A 30 21.04 -9.87 14.03
C PRO A 30 20.45 -10.87 13.04
N HIS A 31 20.99 -12.07 13.01
CA HIS A 31 20.46 -13.21 12.27
C HIS A 31 19.55 -14.04 13.15
N ALA A 32 18.40 -14.43 12.64
CA ALA A 32 17.50 -15.34 13.34
C ALA A 32 18.18 -16.72 13.50
N MET A 33 18.16 -17.23 14.73
CA MET A 33 18.70 -18.56 15.05
C MET A 33 17.63 -19.67 15.05
N ILE A 34 16.38 -19.30 14.78
CA ILE A 34 15.29 -20.27 14.66
C ILE A 34 15.35 -20.97 13.30
N ALA A 35 15.14 -22.29 13.32
CA ALA A 35 15.03 -23.11 12.13
C ALA A 35 13.55 -23.48 11.95
N THR A 36 12.89 -22.82 11.02
CA THR A 36 11.48 -23.04 10.67
C THR A 36 11.35 -23.61 9.25
N PRO A 37 10.26 -24.30 8.92
CA PRO A 37 9.98 -24.69 7.54
C PRO A 37 9.98 -23.48 6.59
N VAL A 38 10.51 -23.66 5.39
CA VAL A 38 10.54 -22.65 4.33
C VAL A 38 9.86 -23.21 3.10
N HIS A 39 8.77 -22.55 2.67
CA HIS A 39 8.06 -22.92 1.46
C HIS A 39 8.34 -21.88 0.36
N GLU A 40 8.94 -22.32 -0.73
CA GLU A 40 9.17 -21.49 -1.89
C GLU A 40 7.93 -21.49 -2.80
N VAL A 41 7.20 -20.38 -2.83
CA VAL A 41 6.04 -20.20 -3.71
C VAL A 41 6.49 -19.47 -4.99
N LYS A 42 6.85 -20.23 -6.02
CA LYS A 42 7.37 -19.67 -7.29
C LYS A 42 6.31 -18.97 -8.11
N LYS A 43 5.08 -19.44 -8.05
CA LYS A 43 3.93 -18.94 -8.79
C LYS A 43 2.71 -18.95 -7.89
N ALA A 44 1.87 -17.94 -8.00
CA ALA A 44 0.62 -17.86 -7.25
C ALA A 44 -0.30 -19.06 -7.53
N ARG A 45 -1.03 -19.50 -6.53
CA ARG A 45 -1.99 -20.61 -6.61
C ARG A 45 -3.14 -20.34 -7.57
N PHE A 46 -3.54 -19.08 -7.71
CA PHE A 46 -4.56 -18.58 -8.62
C PHE A 46 -4.00 -17.44 -9.48
N PRO A 47 -4.59 -17.13 -10.64
CA PRO A 47 -4.23 -15.94 -11.40
C PRO A 47 -4.33 -14.67 -10.53
N VAL A 48 -3.38 -13.75 -10.68
CA VAL A 48 -3.28 -12.55 -9.85
C VAL A 48 -3.48 -11.30 -10.68
N ILE A 49 -4.26 -10.36 -10.16
CA ILE A 49 -4.31 -8.98 -10.63
C ILE A 49 -3.65 -8.09 -9.56
N ASP A 50 -2.47 -7.54 -9.87
CA ASP A 50 -1.81 -6.54 -9.01
C ASP A 50 -2.48 -5.19 -9.24
N TYR A 51 -3.34 -4.79 -8.29
CA TYR A 51 -4.17 -3.59 -8.43
C TYR A 51 -3.48 -2.30 -7.99
N HIS A 52 -2.28 -2.38 -7.42
CA HIS A 52 -1.54 -1.21 -6.97
C HIS A 52 -0.06 -1.31 -7.35
N ASN A 53 0.29 -0.66 -8.45
CA ASN A 53 1.68 -0.61 -8.90
C ASN A 53 1.99 0.70 -9.66
N HIS A 54 3.26 1.06 -9.76
CA HIS A 54 3.78 2.24 -10.46
C HIS A 54 4.79 1.81 -11.53
N LEU A 55 4.36 1.74 -12.79
CA LEU A 55 5.13 1.20 -13.90
C LEU A 55 5.74 2.26 -14.82
N ASP A 56 5.59 3.55 -14.53
CA ASP A 56 5.93 4.63 -15.47
C ASP A 56 7.38 4.58 -15.98
N ALA A 57 8.31 4.09 -15.16
CA ALA A 57 9.73 3.94 -15.53
C ALA A 57 10.09 2.53 -16.06
N GLN A 58 9.11 1.60 -16.14
CA GLN A 58 9.37 0.21 -16.46
C GLN A 58 9.14 -0.09 -17.94
N GLU A 59 9.84 -1.12 -18.45
CA GLU A 59 9.66 -1.60 -19.83
C GLU A 59 8.59 -2.69 -19.88
N PRO A 60 7.48 -2.50 -20.65
CA PRO A 60 6.34 -3.42 -20.65
C PRO A 60 6.74 -4.88 -20.95
N LYS A 61 7.66 -5.11 -21.87
CA LYS A 61 8.09 -6.48 -22.26
C LYS A 61 8.84 -7.20 -21.15
N GLU A 62 9.61 -6.48 -20.36
CA GLU A 62 10.33 -7.08 -19.21
C GLU A 62 9.35 -7.41 -18.07
N ILE A 63 8.38 -6.53 -17.82
CA ILE A 63 7.33 -6.78 -16.85
C ILE A 63 6.50 -8.02 -17.24
N LEU A 64 6.13 -8.18 -18.52
CA LEU A 64 5.39 -9.35 -18.99
C LEU A 64 6.11 -10.67 -18.68
N LYS A 65 7.44 -10.72 -18.80
CA LYS A 65 8.22 -11.93 -18.43
C LYS A 65 8.06 -12.28 -16.95
N VAL A 66 8.13 -11.29 -16.09
CA VAL A 66 7.94 -11.48 -14.64
C VAL A 66 6.50 -11.93 -14.33
N MET A 67 5.51 -11.31 -14.98
CA MET A 67 4.11 -11.64 -14.82
C MET A 67 3.84 -13.11 -15.21
N ASP A 68 4.34 -13.56 -16.36
CA ASP A 68 4.13 -14.92 -16.87
C ASP A 68 4.76 -15.97 -15.94
N GLU A 69 5.95 -15.70 -15.44
CA GLU A 69 6.66 -16.60 -14.52
C GLU A 69 5.98 -16.69 -13.15
N CYS A 70 5.40 -15.58 -12.67
CA CYS A 70 4.80 -15.50 -11.33
C CYS A 70 3.28 -15.80 -11.33
N GLY A 71 2.64 -15.89 -12.49
CA GLY A 71 1.17 -16.09 -12.57
C GLY A 71 0.36 -14.82 -12.39
N VAL A 72 0.97 -13.66 -12.67
CA VAL A 72 0.28 -12.37 -12.65
C VAL A 72 -0.45 -12.19 -13.97
N GLU A 73 -1.77 -12.17 -13.93
CA GLU A 73 -2.64 -12.02 -15.09
C GLU A 73 -2.65 -10.60 -15.62
N ARG A 74 -2.75 -9.62 -14.72
CA ARG A 74 -2.84 -8.19 -15.05
C ARG A 74 -2.17 -7.34 -13.98
N ILE A 75 -1.63 -6.19 -14.39
CA ILE A 75 -1.18 -5.14 -13.47
C ILE A 75 -1.96 -3.86 -13.76
N VAL A 76 -2.44 -3.20 -12.71
CA VAL A 76 -3.01 -1.86 -12.77
C VAL A 76 -1.90 -0.87 -12.47
N ASN A 77 -1.45 -0.17 -13.50
CA ASN A 77 -0.49 0.93 -13.35
C ASN A 77 -1.20 2.17 -12.82
N ILE A 78 -0.78 2.67 -11.69
CA ILE A 78 -1.19 3.98 -11.18
C ILE A 78 -0.15 4.96 -11.70
N THR A 79 -0.44 5.58 -12.85
CA THR A 79 0.51 6.54 -13.43
C THR A 79 0.63 7.78 -12.55
N MET A 80 1.86 8.20 -12.31
CA MET A 80 2.17 9.46 -11.61
C MET A 80 2.26 10.66 -12.58
N ARG A 81 1.90 10.44 -13.83
CA ARG A 81 1.88 11.48 -14.87
C ARG A 81 0.48 12.01 -15.09
N VAL A 82 0.40 13.22 -15.62
CA VAL A 82 -0.86 13.92 -15.91
C VAL A 82 -0.88 14.39 -17.37
N GLY A 83 -2.06 14.75 -17.87
CA GLY A 83 -2.22 15.28 -19.23
C GLY A 83 -1.73 14.32 -20.32
N ASP A 84 -0.98 14.84 -21.29
CA ASP A 84 -0.49 14.06 -22.44
C ASP A 84 0.55 13.01 -22.03
N GLU A 85 1.39 13.27 -21.02
CA GLU A 85 2.34 12.28 -20.51
C GLU A 85 1.62 11.03 -19.95
N ALA A 86 0.49 11.21 -19.27
CA ALA A 86 -0.31 10.08 -18.80
C ALA A 86 -0.84 9.24 -19.97
N LEU A 87 -1.30 9.89 -21.05
CA LEU A 87 -1.75 9.20 -22.25
C LEU A 87 -0.61 8.45 -22.96
N GLU A 88 0.58 9.02 -23.01
CA GLU A 88 1.77 8.36 -23.57
C GLU A 88 2.10 7.09 -22.78
N ILE A 89 2.11 7.16 -21.44
CA ILE A 89 2.32 5.98 -20.59
C ILE A 89 1.24 4.92 -20.84
N MET A 90 -0.02 5.31 -20.83
CA MET A 90 -1.13 4.40 -21.11
C MET A 90 -0.95 3.68 -22.45
N ASN A 91 -0.69 4.44 -23.52
CA ASN A 91 -0.49 3.91 -24.88
C ASN A 91 0.72 2.98 -24.94
N ARG A 92 1.82 3.29 -24.25
CA ARG A 92 3.03 2.46 -24.22
C ARG A 92 2.75 1.06 -23.70
N PHE A 93 1.98 0.93 -22.60
CA PHE A 93 1.63 -0.36 -22.04
C PHE A 93 0.53 -1.08 -22.85
N GLN A 94 -0.52 -0.37 -23.21
CA GLN A 94 -1.67 -0.93 -23.95
C GLN A 94 -1.29 -1.42 -25.35
N SER A 95 -0.37 -0.72 -26.05
CA SER A 95 0.09 -1.14 -27.38
C SER A 95 0.86 -2.46 -27.37
N VAL A 96 1.47 -2.82 -26.25
CA VAL A 96 2.23 -4.08 -26.11
C VAL A 96 1.33 -5.25 -25.70
N ALA A 97 0.44 -5.04 -24.73
CA ALA A 97 -0.45 -6.08 -24.22
C ALA A 97 -1.70 -5.46 -23.54
N PRO A 98 -2.75 -5.12 -24.30
CA PRO A 98 -3.91 -4.37 -23.79
C PRO A 98 -4.66 -5.10 -22.68
N ASP A 99 -4.68 -6.44 -22.71
CA ASP A 99 -5.37 -7.25 -21.69
C ASP A 99 -4.55 -7.48 -20.42
N ARG A 100 -3.26 -7.13 -20.45
CA ARG A 100 -2.32 -7.37 -19.34
C ARG A 100 -2.07 -6.13 -18.49
N PHE A 101 -2.39 -4.94 -19.00
CA PHE A 101 -2.17 -3.67 -18.32
C PHE A 101 -3.43 -2.83 -18.33
N ALA A 102 -3.78 -2.30 -17.16
CA ALA A 102 -4.80 -1.26 -17.00
C ALA A 102 -4.13 -0.04 -16.37
N THR A 103 -4.78 1.13 -16.42
CA THR A 103 -4.20 2.35 -15.85
C THR A 103 -5.23 3.12 -15.01
N ILE A 104 -4.86 3.44 -13.78
CA ILE A 104 -5.52 4.46 -12.95
C ILE A 104 -4.82 5.78 -13.20
N ALA A 105 -5.60 6.82 -13.53
CA ALA A 105 -5.10 8.16 -13.75
C ALA A 105 -4.77 8.86 -12.43
N TRP A 106 -3.76 9.74 -12.44
CA TRP A 106 -3.44 10.62 -11.31
C TRP A 106 -4.30 11.87 -11.35
N MET A 107 -4.71 12.38 -10.19
CA MET A 107 -5.43 13.64 -10.12
C MET A 107 -4.51 14.80 -10.53
N ASP A 108 -4.91 15.54 -11.58
CA ASP A 108 -4.13 16.65 -12.12
C ASP A 108 -4.51 17.97 -11.43
N TRP A 109 -3.58 18.50 -10.64
CA TRP A 109 -3.71 19.75 -9.90
C TRP A 109 -3.05 20.96 -10.61
N THR A 110 -2.58 20.82 -11.85
CA THR A 110 -1.70 21.79 -12.52
C THR A 110 -2.26 23.22 -12.53
N ASP A 111 -3.55 23.39 -12.70
CA ASP A 111 -4.20 24.71 -12.74
C ASP A 111 -5.22 24.93 -11.60
N LEU A 112 -4.99 24.30 -10.45
CA LEU A 112 -5.86 24.36 -9.27
C LEU A 112 -6.26 25.79 -8.88
N ARG A 113 -5.33 26.74 -9.02
CA ARG A 113 -5.53 28.13 -8.62
C ARG A 113 -6.30 28.97 -9.66
N LYS A 114 -6.59 28.43 -10.84
CA LYS A 114 -7.33 29.14 -11.89
C LYS A 114 -8.85 28.97 -11.72
N PRO A 115 -9.66 30.00 -12.01
CA PRO A 115 -11.12 29.89 -11.99
C PRO A 115 -11.62 28.70 -12.84
N GLY A 116 -12.65 27.99 -12.39
CA GLY A 116 -13.25 26.89 -13.12
C GLY A 116 -12.43 25.59 -13.07
N PHE A 117 -11.44 25.49 -12.19
CA PHE A 117 -10.59 24.29 -12.07
C PHE A 117 -11.38 22.99 -11.93
N PHE A 118 -12.33 22.94 -11.01
CA PHE A 118 -13.07 21.68 -10.72
C PHE A 118 -13.92 21.21 -11.91
N THR A 119 -14.48 22.14 -12.70
CA THR A 119 -15.16 21.80 -13.96
C THR A 119 -14.20 21.18 -14.96
N ARG A 120 -13.05 21.81 -15.19
CA ARG A 120 -12.03 21.26 -16.10
C ARG A 120 -11.42 19.95 -15.59
N ALA A 121 -11.34 19.75 -14.28
CA ALA A 121 -10.86 18.49 -13.71
C ALA A 121 -11.82 17.34 -14.05
N VAL A 122 -13.14 17.58 -14.00
CA VAL A 122 -14.15 16.59 -14.44
C VAL A 122 -14.00 16.30 -15.94
N GLU A 123 -13.85 17.32 -16.77
CA GLU A 123 -13.63 17.16 -18.23
C GLU A 123 -12.35 16.38 -18.55
N ARG A 124 -11.27 16.63 -17.79
CA ARG A 124 -10.01 15.85 -17.89
C ARG A 124 -10.22 14.39 -17.53
N LEU A 125 -10.94 14.11 -16.44
CA LEU A 125 -11.27 12.76 -16.03
C LEU A 125 -12.05 12.03 -17.13
N GLU A 126 -13.10 12.65 -17.68
CA GLU A 126 -13.89 12.08 -18.79
C GLU A 126 -13.02 11.73 -20.00
N LYS A 127 -12.11 12.62 -20.39
CA LYS A 127 -11.17 12.39 -21.49
C LYS A 127 -10.24 11.21 -21.23
N LEU A 128 -9.68 11.10 -20.02
CA LEU A 128 -8.78 10.00 -19.67
C LEU A 128 -9.53 8.65 -19.65
N VAL A 129 -10.74 8.62 -19.11
CA VAL A 129 -11.58 7.41 -19.11
C VAL A 129 -11.99 7.01 -20.53
N ALA A 130 -12.34 7.96 -21.38
CA ALA A 130 -12.62 7.70 -22.80
C ALA A 130 -11.40 7.14 -23.57
N LYS A 131 -10.19 7.32 -23.03
CA LYS A 131 -8.93 6.76 -23.54
C LYS A 131 -8.50 5.46 -22.84
N GLY A 132 -9.31 4.94 -21.92
CA GLY A 132 -9.09 3.65 -21.28
C GLY A 132 -8.56 3.71 -19.84
N ALA A 133 -8.54 4.87 -19.19
CA ALA A 133 -8.26 4.91 -17.75
C ALA A 133 -9.40 4.22 -16.98
N CYS A 134 -9.06 3.33 -16.04
CA CYS A 134 -10.01 2.53 -15.28
C CYS A 134 -10.26 3.05 -13.85
N GLY A 135 -9.75 4.22 -13.50
CA GLY A 135 -9.92 4.84 -12.20
C GLY A 135 -9.16 6.15 -12.08
N ILE A 136 -9.31 6.82 -10.94
CA ILE A 136 -8.57 8.04 -10.59
C ILE A 136 -7.96 7.90 -9.20
N LYS A 137 -6.70 8.36 -9.03
CA LYS A 137 -5.95 8.37 -7.77
C LYS A 137 -5.86 9.79 -7.21
N PHE A 138 -6.25 9.93 -5.95
CA PHE A 138 -5.92 11.08 -5.10
C PHE A 138 -4.75 10.69 -4.19
N TRP A 139 -3.74 11.53 -4.13
CA TRP A 139 -2.55 11.28 -3.34
C TRP A 139 -2.54 12.12 -2.06
N LYS A 140 -1.62 11.83 -1.18
CA LYS A 140 -1.48 12.47 0.14
C LYS A 140 -1.08 13.95 0.11
N ASP A 141 -0.73 14.50 -1.05
CA ASP A 141 -0.62 15.94 -1.25
C ASP A 141 -1.92 16.68 -0.87
N LEU A 142 -3.07 16.05 -1.18
CA LEU A 142 -4.38 16.51 -0.73
C LEU A 142 -4.53 16.27 0.78
N GLY A 143 -4.57 17.34 1.53
CA GLY A 143 -4.63 17.34 3.00
C GLY A 143 -3.29 17.64 3.68
N LEU A 144 -2.15 17.39 3.01
CA LEU A 144 -0.83 17.60 3.61
C LEU A 144 -0.07 18.81 3.05
N THR A 145 -0.14 19.05 1.74
CA THR A 145 0.68 20.11 1.11
C THR A 145 -0.07 20.98 0.12
N LEU A 146 -1.13 20.46 -0.50
CA LEU A 146 -1.85 21.13 -1.55
C LEU A 146 -2.62 22.35 -1.04
N ARG A 147 -2.38 23.53 -1.62
CA ARG A 147 -3.03 24.77 -1.21
C ARG A 147 -3.82 25.40 -2.35
N ASP A 148 -5.02 25.89 -2.03
CA ASP A 148 -5.90 26.56 -2.99
C ASP A 148 -5.39 27.97 -3.36
N SER A 149 -6.19 28.71 -4.17
CA SER A 149 -5.85 30.06 -4.62
C SER A 149 -5.72 31.11 -3.51
N HIS A 150 -6.22 30.82 -2.31
CA HIS A 150 -6.12 31.67 -1.12
C HIS A 150 -4.98 31.24 -0.17
N GLY A 151 -4.17 30.25 -0.58
CA GLY A 151 -3.09 29.69 0.23
C GLY A 151 -3.56 28.78 1.37
N LYS A 152 -4.86 28.46 1.42
CA LYS A 152 -5.43 27.56 2.43
C LYS A 152 -5.14 26.11 2.06
N LEU A 153 -4.70 25.29 3.03
CA LEU A 153 -4.51 23.85 2.85
C LEU A 153 -5.85 23.21 2.47
N MET A 154 -5.86 22.50 1.35
CA MET A 154 -7.06 21.80 0.89
C MET A 154 -7.34 20.59 1.78
N ARG A 155 -8.58 20.48 2.19
CA ARG A 155 -9.06 19.32 2.96
C ARG A 155 -9.34 18.14 2.03
N VAL A 156 -9.18 16.93 2.54
CA VAL A 156 -9.57 15.72 1.79
C VAL A 156 -11.09 15.70 1.51
N ASP A 157 -11.90 16.23 2.43
CA ASP A 157 -13.35 16.32 2.31
C ASP A 157 -13.84 17.70 1.75
N ASP A 158 -13.00 18.40 0.99
CA ASP A 158 -13.40 19.64 0.37
C ASP A 158 -14.59 19.42 -0.57
N TYR A 159 -15.69 20.13 -0.34
CA TYR A 159 -16.94 19.96 -1.08
C TYR A 159 -16.80 20.25 -2.59
N ARG A 160 -15.79 21.02 -2.98
CA ARG A 160 -15.50 21.33 -4.38
C ARG A 160 -15.06 20.10 -5.18
N LEU A 161 -14.63 19.03 -4.50
CA LEU A 161 -14.25 17.75 -5.11
C LEU A 161 -15.45 16.85 -5.43
N ALA A 162 -16.62 17.11 -4.85
CA ALA A 162 -17.82 16.28 -5.03
C ALA A 162 -18.15 15.97 -6.50
N PRO A 163 -18.08 16.93 -7.46
CA PRO A 163 -18.36 16.63 -8.86
C PRO A 163 -17.44 15.56 -9.48
N LEU A 164 -16.19 15.45 -9.01
CA LEU A 164 -15.27 14.38 -9.46
C LEU A 164 -15.70 13.01 -8.97
N PHE A 165 -16.14 12.92 -7.72
CA PHE A 165 -16.60 11.64 -7.13
C PHE A 165 -17.92 11.20 -7.77
N GLU A 166 -18.85 12.12 -7.99
CA GLU A 166 -20.10 11.85 -8.70
C GLU A 166 -19.87 11.42 -10.13
N LYS A 167 -18.96 12.09 -10.85
CA LYS A 167 -18.58 11.71 -12.21
C LYS A 167 -17.94 10.33 -12.26
N ALA A 168 -17.07 10.00 -11.31
CA ALA A 168 -16.48 8.67 -11.21
C ALA A 168 -17.57 7.58 -11.04
N ALA A 169 -18.59 7.85 -10.23
CA ALA A 169 -19.74 6.96 -10.08
C ALA A 169 -20.52 6.80 -11.39
N ASP A 170 -20.78 7.89 -12.10
CA ASP A 170 -21.50 7.89 -13.38
C ASP A 170 -20.72 7.12 -14.47
N LEU A 171 -19.41 7.25 -14.48
CA LEU A 171 -18.50 6.50 -15.37
C LEU A 171 -18.29 5.07 -14.90
N GLY A 172 -18.69 4.74 -13.68
CA GLY A 172 -18.55 3.43 -13.07
C GLY A 172 -17.10 3.02 -12.82
N ILE A 173 -16.23 3.99 -12.51
CA ILE A 173 -14.82 3.78 -12.19
C ILE A 173 -14.55 4.03 -10.69
N PRO A 174 -13.59 3.34 -10.06
CA PRO A 174 -13.21 3.61 -8.69
C PRO A 174 -12.39 4.88 -8.53
N VAL A 175 -12.50 5.46 -7.33
CA VAL A 175 -11.63 6.53 -6.83
C VAL A 175 -10.71 5.94 -5.77
N MET A 176 -9.40 5.97 -6.00
CA MET A 176 -8.41 5.49 -5.06
C MET A 176 -7.86 6.66 -4.24
N PHE A 177 -7.87 6.51 -2.91
CA PHE A 177 -7.27 7.45 -1.97
C PHE A 177 -6.00 6.87 -1.34
N HIS A 178 -4.93 7.65 -1.37
CA HIS A 178 -3.76 7.52 -0.50
C HIS A 178 -3.69 8.81 0.33
N THR A 179 -4.24 8.79 1.54
CA THR A 179 -4.48 9.99 2.35
C THR A 179 -3.36 10.25 3.35
N ALA A 180 -2.75 9.17 3.88
CA ALA A 180 -1.74 9.24 4.93
C ALA A 180 -0.77 8.05 4.83
N ASP A 181 0.27 8.05 5.67
CA ASP A 181 1.21 6.94 5.84
C ASP A 181 1.07 6.30 7.23
N PRO A 182 1.78 5.21 7.54
CA PRO A 182 1.78 4.58 8.87
C PRO A 182 1.99 5.56 10.02
N ASP A 183 1.53 5.20 11.22
CA ASP A 183 1.55 6.07 12.40
C ASP A 183 2.94 6.65 12.70
N ALA A 184 3.99 5.86 12.46
CA ALA A 184 5.38 6.27 12.67
C ALA A 184 5.78 7.54 11.88
N PHE A 185 5.17 7.80 10.71
CA PHE A 185 5.46 8.97 9.88
C PHE A 185 4.90 10.28 10.47
N PHE A 186 3.95 10.20 11.40
CA PHE A 186 3.37 11.35 12.11
C PHE A 186 3.96 11.57 13.50
N LEU A 187 4.87 10.67 13.93
CA LEU A 187 5.57 10.77 15.21
C LEU A 187 6.95 11.41 15.04
N PRO A 188 7.56 11.92 16.14
CA PRO A 188 8.95 12.38 16.10
C PRO A 188 9.90 11.29 15.59
N ILE A 189 10.94 11.70 14.85
CA ILE A 189 12.03 10.81 14.45
C ILE A 189 13.00 10.68 15.62
N ASP A 190 12.69 9.82 16.56
CA ASP A 190 13.49 9.59 17.77
C ASP A 190 13.67 8.11 18.09
N ARG A 191 14.30 7.80 19.23
CA ARG A 191 14.60 6.42 19.65
C ARG A 191 13.35 5.55 19.89
N PHE A 192 12.16 6.09 19.92
CA PHE A 192 10.90 5.38 20.15
C PHE A 192 10.14 5.12 18.83
N ASN A 193 10.59 5.74 17.74
CA ASN A 193 9.98 5.55 16.43
C ASN A 193 10.40 4.21 15.83
N GLU A 194 9.45 3.30 15.59
CA GLU A 194 9.75 1.97 15.06
C GLU A 194 10.36 1.99 13.65
N ARG A 195 10.18 3.09 12.90
CA ARG A 195 10.74 3.32 11.56
C ARG A 195 11.88 4.34 11.57
N TYR A 196 12.59 4.44 12.67
CA TYR A 196 13.66 5.43 12.86
C TYR A 196 14.68 5.42 11.72
N GLU A 197 15.19 4.24 11.32
CA GLU A 197 16.26 4.16 10.32
C GLU A 197 15.77 4.60 8.94
N GLU A 198 14.56 4.23 8.54
CA GLU A 198 13.92 4.66 7.30
C GLU A 198 13.71 6.18 7.29
N LEU A 199 13.10 6.71 8.33
CA LEU A 199 12.78 8.14 8.42
C LEU A 199 14.02 9.01 8.66
N ALA A 200 15.06 8.51 9.32
CA ALA A 200 16.32 9.22 9.45
C ALA A 200 17.08 9.32 8.12
N ALA A 201 16.93 8.30 7.24
CA ALA A 201 17.46 8.35 5.87
C ALA A 201 16.61 9.23 4.94
N HIS A 202 15.31 9.37 5.22
CA HIS A 202 14.33 10.12 4.43
C HIS A 202 13.49 11.06 5.30
N PRO A 203 14.10 12.10 5.92
CA PRO A 203 13.39 12.98 6.85
C PRO A 203 12.26 13.79 6.20
N ASP A 204 12.31 13.97 4.89
CA ASP A 204 11.28 14.59 4.05
C ASP A 204 10.00 13.73 3.93
N TRP A 205 10.03 12.47 4.33
CA TRP A 205 8.84 11.60 4.39
C TRP A 205 8.04 11.78 5.67
N SER A 206 8.61 12.47 6.68
CA SER A 206 7.92 12.71 7.94
C SER A 206 6.83 13.77 7.81
N PHE A 207 5.68 13.48 8.42
CA PHE A 207 4.54 14.40 8.56
C PHE A 207 4.37 14.87 10.00
N HIS A 208 5.37 14.63 10.86
CA HIS A 208 5.35 15.15 12.24
C HIS A 208 5.24 16.68 12.23
N GLY A 209 4.22 17.19 12.93
CA GLY A 209 3.93 18.63 12.96
C GLY A 209 3.19 19.16 11.73
N SER A 210 2.63 18.30 10.86
CA SER A 210 1.72 18.73 9.79
C SER A 210 0.49 19.46 10.33
N GLU A 211 -0.14 20.28 9.48
CA GLU A 211 -1.31 21.14 9.86
C GLU A 211 -2.52 20.29 10.30
N TYR A 212 -2.70 19.10 9.72
CA TYR A 212 -3.70 18.11 10.15
C TYR A 212 -2.98 16.87 10.72
N SER A 213 -3.49 16.37 11.83
CA SER A 213 -3.10 15.06 12.37
C SER A 213 -3.58 13.94 11.45
N LYS A 214 -3.01 12.74 11.60
CA LYS A 214 -3.46 11.55 10.87
C LYS A 214 -4.95 11.26 11.11
N GLU A 215 -5.42 11.39 12.34
CA GLU A 215 -6.83 11.20 12.72
C GLU A 215 -7.75 12.17 11.97
N GLU A 216 -7.35 13.44 11.87
CA GLU A 216 -8.12 14.45 11.12
C GLU A 216 -8.16 14.13 9.63
N LEU A 217 -7.03 13.75 9.03
CA LEU A 217 -6.96 13.35 7.63
C LEU A 217 -7.84 12.14 7.31
N LEU A 218 -7.74 11.09 8.11
CA LEU A 218 -8.57 9.90 7.94
C LEU A 218 -10.06 10.20 8.17
N GLY A 219 -10.39 11.01 9.18
CA GLY A 219 -11.76 11.45 9.41
C GLY A 219 -12.32 12.32 8.29
N GLN A 220 -11.48 13.13 7.60
CA GLN A 220 -11.87 13.85 6.40
C GLN A 220 -12.18 12.87 5.26
N ARG A 221 -11.31 11.89 5.00
CA ARG A 221 -11.51 10.86 3.97
C ARG A 221 -12.79 10.06 4.23
N ASP A 222 -13.02 9.63 5.45
CA ASP A 222 -14.18 8.80 5.81
C ASP A 222 -15.50 9.55 5.59
N ARG A 223 -15.52 10.88 5.80
CA ARG A 223 -16.67 11.72 5.44
C ARG A 223 -16.93 11.77 3.93
N VAL A 224 -15.90 11.66 3.09
CA VAL A 224 -16.08 11.53 1.64
C VAL A 224 -16.80 10.22 1.32
N PHE A 225 -16.36 9.10 1.91
CA PHE A 225 -17.00 7.79 1.70
C PHE A 225 -18.48 7.79 2.10
N ALA A 226 -18.80 8.42 3.24
CA ALA A 226 -20.16 8.57 3.73
C ALA A 226 -21.05 9.41 2.81
N ARG A 227 -20.52 10.50 2.25
CA ARG A 227 -21.27 11.44 1.42
C ARG A 227 -21.52 10.95 -0.01
N HIS A 228 -20.69 10.02 -0.49
CA HIS A 228 -20.74 9.55 -1.88
C HIS A 228 -20.95 8.03 -1.98
N PRO A 229 -22.11 7.50 -1.51
CA PRO A 229 -22.35 6.05 -1.44
C PRO A 229 -22.45 5.38 -2.82
N ARG A 230 -22.68 6.13 -3.90
CA ARG A 230 -22.69 5.61 -5.28
C ARG A 230 -21.30 5.41 -5.85
N THR A 231 -20.30 6.11 -5.31
CA THR A 231 -18.93 6.05 -5.78
C THR A 231 -18.23 4.86 -5.12
N THR A 232 -17.56 4.04 -5.91
CA THR A 232 -16.67 2.99 -5.39
C THR A 232 -15.35 3.62 -5.01
N PHE A 233 -14.93 3.44 -3.76
CA PHE A 233 -13.64 3.92 -3.27
C PHE A 233 -12.67 2.76 -3.00
N ILE A 234 -11.38 3.04 -3.20
CA ILE A 234 -10.29 2.18 -2.76
C ILE A 234 -9.46 2.99 -1.76
N ALA A 235 -9.51 2.61 -0.50
CA ALA A 235 -8.64 3.17 0.53
C ALA A 235 -7.32 2.39 0.49
N ALA A 236 -6.32 2.99 -0.17
CA ALA A 236 -5.04 2.36 -0.43
C ALA A 236 -4.31 1.97 0.88
N HIS A 237 -3.36 1.04 0.77
CA HIS A 237 -2.47 0.67 1.87
C HIS A 237 -3.21 0.26 3.15
N LEU A 238 -4.27 -0.54 3.00
CA LEU A 238 -5.14 -0.97 4.11
C LEU A 238 -5.77 0.21 4.86
N ALA A 239 -6.33 1.16 4.07
CA ALA A 239 -6.91 2.41 4.55
C ALA A 239 -5.94 3.26 5.38
N GLU A 240 -4.64 3.18 5.08
CA GLU A 240 -3.50 3.86 5.75
C GLU A 240 -3.45 3.62 7.27
N ARG A 241 -4.10 2.56 7.76
CA ARG A 241 -4.14 2.18 9.18
C ARG A 241 -3.88 0.67 9.40
N PRO A 242 -2.84 0.10 8.78
CA PRO A 242 -2.52 -1.33 8.90
C PRO A 242 -2.14 -1.75 10.33
N GLU A 243 -1.68 -0.80 11.15
CA GLU A 243 -1.35 -1.00 12.56
C GLU A 243 -2.60 -1.21 13.43
N ASN A 244 -3.77 -0.76 12.98
CA ASN A 244 -5.03 -0.84 13.70
C ASN A 244 -6.14 -1.46 12.86
N LEU A 245 -6.13 -2.78 12.75
CA LEU A 245 -7.16 -3.52 11.99
C LEU A 245 -8.58 -3.35 12.56
N SER A 246 -8.72 -2.96 13.84
CA SER A 246 -10.05 -2.65 14.41
C SER A 246 -10.67 -1.42 13.74
N TYR A 247 -9.87 -0.38 13.47
CA TYR A 247 -10.33 0.78 12.70
C TYR A 247 -10.73 0.39 11.28
N VAL A 248 -9.91 -0.43 10.59
CA VAL A 248 -10.21 -0.87 9.21
C VAL A 248 -11.48 -1.73 9.18
N ASN A 249 -11.72 -2.57 10.20
CA ASN A 249 -12.96 -3.31 10.36
C ASN A 249 -14.16 -2.38 10.44
N GLN A 250 -14.11 -1.36 11.30
CA GLN A 250 -15.20 -0.38 11.47
C GLN A 250 -15.46 0.39 10.17
N LEU A 251 -14.41 0.77 9.46
CA LEU A 251 -14.50 1.44 8.16
C LEU A 251 -15.27 0.58 7.14
N LEU A 252 -14.86 -0.68 6.97
CA LEU A 252 -15.47 -1.58 5.99
C LEU A 252 -16.88 -2.01 6.38
N ASP A 253 -17.20 -2.10 7.68
CA ASP A 253 -18.55 -2.35 8.18
C ASP A 253 -19.48 -1.14 7.94
N ALA A 254 -18.95 0.09 8.07
CA ALA A 254 -19.72 1.32 7.88
C ALA A 254 -19.96 1.68 6.40
N TYR A 255 -18.98 1.40 5.52
CA TYR A 255 -19.01 1.87 4.15
C TYR A 255 -18.95 0.72 3.14
N PRO A 256 -20.10 0.22 2.65
CA PRO A 256 -20.16 -0.90 1.70
C PRO A 256 -19.54 -0.59 0.33
N ASN A 257 -19.33 0.66 -0.01
CA ASN A 257 -18.74 1.15 -1.25
C ASN A 257 -17.21 1.30 -1.19
N VAL A 258 -16.54 0.87 -0.10
CA VAL A 258 -15.08 0.99 0.07
C VAL A 258 -14.40 -0.36 -0.05
N TYR A 259 -13.34 -0.44 -0.83
CA TYR A 259 -12.36 -1.53 -0.90
C TYR A 259 -11.05 -1.07 -0.26
N VAL A 260 -10.19 -2.01 0.07
CA VAL A 260 -8.80 -1.74 0.50
C VAL A 260 -7.83 -2.56 -0.33
N ASP A 261 -6.61 -2.06 -0.53
CA ASP A 261 -5.50 -2.86 -1.04
C ASP A 261 -4.43 -3.08 0.02
N ILE A 262 -3.53 -4.03 -0.24
CA ILE A 262 -2.45 -4.39 0.68
C ILE A 262 -1.08 -3.87 0.26
N GLY A 263 -1.04 -2.94 -0.71
CA GLY A 263 0.19 -2.38 -1.26
C GLY A 263 1.14 -1.89 -0.16
N ALA A 264 2.38 -2.35 -0.20
CA ALA A 264 3.45 -2.03 0.76
C ALA A 264 3.09 -2.25 2.26
N ARG A 265 2.18 -3.20 2.59
CA ARG A 265 1.71 -3.45 3.97
C ARG A 265 1.96 -4.87 4.47
N THR A 266 2.81 -5.63 3.80
CA THR A 266 3.24 -6.96 4.30
C THR A 266 3.94 -6.87 5.64
N ALA A 267 4.67 -5.79 5.91
CA ALA A 267 5.37 -5.55 7.16
C ALA A 267 4.43 -5.48 8.38
N GLU A 268 3.36 -4.68 8.28
CA GLU A 268 2.41 -4.52 9.38
C GLU A 268 1.51 -5.75 9.53
N LEU A 269 0.99 -6.26 8.42
CA LEU A 269 0.12 -7.43 8.42
C LEU A 269 0.84 -8.69 8.90
N GLY A 270 2.09 -8.89 8.48
CA GLY A 270 2.88 -10.07 8.83
C GLY A 270 3.36 -10.08 10.29
N ARG A 271 3.41 -8.92 10.97
CA ARG A 271 3.70 -8.83 12.42
C ARG A 271 2.48 -9.16 13.29
N GLN A 272 1.28 -9.21 12.72
CA GLN A 272 0.03 -9.52 13.42
C GLN A 272 -0.77 -10.63 12.69
N PRO A 273 -0.16 -11.81 12.41
CA PRO A 273 -0.70 -12.79 11.49
C PRO A 273 -2.08 -13.32 11.89
N TYR A 274 -2.34 -13.49 13.18
CA TYR A 274 -3.65 -13.96 13.66
C TYR A 274 -4.77 -12.94 13.43
N SER A 275 -4.50 -11.66 13.68
CA SER A 275 -5.45 -10.58 13.45
C SER A 275 -5.65 -10.33 11.96
N ALA A 276 -4.55 -10.32 11.20
CA ALA A 276 -4.57 -10.17 9.75
C ALA A 276 -5.37 -11.32 9.09
N ARG A 277 -5.11 -12.58 9.47
CA ARG A 277 -5.88 -13.71 8.95
C ARG A 277 -7.38 -13.56 9.21
N LYS A 278 -7.79 -13.19 10.43
CA LYS A 278 -9.20 -12.96 10.77
C LYS A 278 -9.81 -11.85 9.91
N PHE A 279 -9.07 -10.78 9.69
CA PHE A 279 -9.46 -9.68 8.81
C PHE A 279 -9.70 -10.15 7.37
N PHE A 280 -8.75 -10.88 6.78
CA PHE A 280 -8.89 -11.43 5.43
C PHE A 280 -10.07 -12.39 5.29
N LEU A 281 -10.30 -13.26 6.27
CA LEU A 281 -11.45 -14.18 6.28
C LEU A 281 -12.80 -13.41 6.32
N LYS A 282 -12.87 -12.32 7.08
CA LYS A 282 -14.10 -11.52 7.20
C LYS A 282 -14.38 -10.67 5.96
N TYR A 283 -13.35 -10.07 5.37
CA TYR A 283 -13.50 -9.09 4.29
C TYR A 283 -12.89 -9.56 2.97
N ALA A 284 -12.82 -10.87 2.75
CA ALA A 284 -12.24 -11.45 1.55
C ALA A 284 -12.74 -10.80 0.24
N ASN A 285 -14.01 -10.41 0.18
CA ASN A 285 -14.65 -9.81 -0.97
C ASN A 285 -14.42 -8.29 -1.13
N ARG A 286 -13.58 -7.69 -0.28
CA ARG A 286 -13.34 -6.23 -0.21
C ARG A 286 -11.84 -5.88 -0.22
N ILE A 287 -10.96 -6.89 -0.29
CA ILE A 287 -9.51 -6.72 -0.29
C ILE A 287 -8.99 -6.95 -1.71
N LEU A 288 -8.16 -6.04 -2.19
CA LEU A 288 -7.44 -6.13 -3.46
C LEU A 288 -5.99 -6.52 -3.20
N PHE A 289 -5.46 -7.44 -3.99
CA PHE A 289 -4.03 -7.65 -4.05
C PHE A 289 -3.37 -6.44 -4.70
N GLY A 290 -2.31 -5.94 -4.12
CA GLY A 290 -1.49 -4.85 -4.62
C GLY A 290 -0.12 -4.91 -3.96
N THR A 291 0.93 -4.58 -4.68
CA THR A 291 2.29 -4.66 -4.15
C THR A 291 2.89 -3.30 -3.84
N ASP A 292 2.62 -2.29 -4.66
CA ASP A 292 3.23 -0.96 -4.60
C ASP A 292 4.77 -1.01 -4.62
N LEU A 293 5.31 -2.03 -5.29
CA LEU A 293 6.74 -2.28 -5.43
C LEU A 293 7.08 -2.60 -6.87
N VAL A 294 8.34 -2.38 -7.26
CA VAL A 294 8.81 -2.73 -8.61
C VAL A 294 8.53 -4.21 -8.88
N PRO A 295 7.87 -4.56 -10.01
CA PRO A 295 7.55 -5.93 -10.34
C PRO A 295 8.80 -6.79 -10.58
N GLU A 296 9.13 -7.60 -9.60
CA GLU A 296 10.25 -8.54 -9.63
C GLU A 296 9.81 -9.91 -9.12
N ARG A 297 10.49 -10.97 -9.59
CA ARG A 297 10.18 -12.36 -9.20
C ARG A 297 10.25 -12.56 -7.69
N GLY A 298 11.30 -12.07 -7.06
CA GLY A 298 11.51 -12.21 -5.60
C GLY A 298 10.40 -11.53 -4.81
N MET A 299 10.00 -10.34 -5.24
CA MET A 299 8.94 -9.56 -4.61
C MET A 299 7.59 -10.31 -4.68
N TYR A 300 7.15 -10.77 -5.87
CA TYR A 300 5.89 -11.50 -6.01
C TYR A 300 5.90 -12.82 -5.22
N ARG A 301 6.97 -13.60 -5.31
CA ARG A 301 7.11 -14.88 -4.58
C ARG A 301 7.02 -14.70 -3.08
N LEU A 302 7.56 -13.61 -2.55
CA LEU A 302 7.46 -13.28 -1.14
C LEU A 302 6.02 -12.93 -0.74
N HIS A 303 5.29 -12.15 -1.54
CA HIS A 303 3.87 -11.86 -1.31
C HIS A 303 3.02 -13.15 -1.36
N PHE A 304 3.31 -14.06 -2.28
CA PHE A 304 2.61 -15.34 -2.34
C PHE A 304 2.95 -16.22 -1.13
N ARG A 305 4.23 -16.31 -0.74
CA ARG A 305 4.64 -16.98 0.49
C ARG A 305 3.89 -16.41 1.69
N PHE A 306 3.81 -15.10 1.80
CA PHE A 306 3.10 -14.40 2.88
C PHE A 306 1.61 -14.77 2.94
N LEU A 307 0.92 -14.84 1.80
CA LEU A 307 -0.53 -15.08 1.78
C LEU A 307 -0.87 -16.59 1.84
N GLU A 308 -0.07 -17.46 1.19
CA GLU A 308 -0.39 -18.85 0.95
C GLU A 308 0.19 -19.83 1.98
N THR A 309 1.25 -19.44 2.72
CA THR A 309 1.94 -20.35 3.63
C THR A 309 1.73 -20.01 5.11
N ALA A 310 2.02 -20.98 5.99
CA ALA A 310 2.11 -20.80 7.43
C ALA A 310 3.57 -20.60 7.88
N ASP A 311 4.44 -20.14 7.00
CA ASP A 311 5.84 -19.91 7.31
C ASP A 311 6.00 -18.85 8.40
N GLU A 312 7.00 -19.06 9.25
CA GLU A 312 7.23 -18.24 10.43
C GLU A 312 8.52 -17.45 10.32
N TYR A 313 8.48 -16.19 10.76
CA TYR A 313 9.63 -15.35 11.05
C TYR A 313 10.61 -15.22 9.88
N PHE A 314 10.13 -14.73 8.74
CA PHE A 314 10.95 -14.53 7.54
C PHE A 314 11.03 -13.04 7.13
N GLU A 315 12.07 -12.71 6.39
CA GLU A 315 12.27 -11.35 5.88
C GLU A 315 11.20 -10.94 4.85
N TYR A 316 10.94 -9.66 4.76
CA TYR A 316 10.00 -9.06 3.82
C TYR A 316 10.71 -8.08 2.85
N PRO A 317 10.06 -7.64 1.74
CA PRO A 317 10.77 -6.92 0.67
C PRO A 317 11.50 -5.64 1.11
N SER A 318 10.95 -4.90 2.06
CA SER A 318 11.52 -3.64 2.54
C SER A 318 12.53 -3.81 3.68
N HIS A 319 12.95 -5.04 4.00
CA HIS A 319 13.94 -5.28 5.05
C HIS A 319 15.29 -4.62 4.71
N ALA A 320 15.73 -4.74 3.45
CA ALA A 320 16.98 -4.14 2.98
C ALA A 320 16.98 -2.59 3.04
N SER A 321 15.80 -1.94 2.97
CA SER A 321 15.66 -0.49 3.11
C SER A 321 15.60 -0.02 4.56
N ARG A 322 15.76 -0.93 5.52
CA ARG A 322 15.68 -0.63 6.97
C ARG A 322 14.36 -0.01 7.40
N GLN A 323 13.24 -0.40 6.75
CA GLN A 323 11.90 0.00 7.17
C GLN A 323 11.67 -0.31 8.64
N GLY A 324 12.11 -1.49 9.10
CA GLY A 324 12.15 -1.89 10.50
C GLY A 324 12.94 -3.18 10.70
N ARG A 325 13.33 -3.45 11.94
CA ARG A 325 14.16 -4.59 12.34
C ARG A 325 13.32 -5.77 12.82
N TRP A 326 12.27 -6.10 12.08
CA TRP A 326 11.37 -7.22 12.36
C TRP A 326 11.26 -8.14 11.15
N ASN A 327 10.78 -9.34 11.41
CA ASN A 327 10.39 -10.32 10.41
C ASN A 327 8.87 -10.51 10.40
N ILE A 328 8.36 -11.19 9.39
CA ILE A 328 6.94 -11.42 9.19
C ILE A 328 6.58 -12.90 9.24
N TYR A 329 5.28 -13.17 9.29
CA TYR A 329 4.69 -14.51 9.34
C TYR A 329 3.66 -14.66 8.23
N GLY A 330 3.54 -15.85 7.67
CA GLY A 330 2.54 -16.19 6.67
C GLY A 330 1.13 -16.22 7.24
N LEU A 331 0.14 -15.90 6.40
CA LEU A 331 -1.27 -15.86 6.78
C LEU A 331 -2.00 -17.18 6.56
N TYR A 332 -1.47 -18.06 5.72
CA TYR A 332 -2.07 -19.35 5.38
C TYR A 332 -3.56 -19.21 5.04
N LEU A 333 -3.87 -18.38 4.05
CA LEU A 333 -5.24 -18.11 3.63
C LEU A 333 -5.83 -19.30 2.86
N PRO A 334 -7.11 -19.61 3.07
CA PRO A 334 -7.78 -20.67 2.31
C PRO A 334 -8.04 -20.23 0.85
N ASP A 335 -8.22 -21.21 -0.04
CA ASP A 335 -8.31 -21.02 -1.49
C ASP A 335 -9.43 -20.05 -1.91
N GLU A 336 -10.57 -20.10 -1.25
CA GLU A 336 -11.72 -19.22 -1.51
C GLU A 336 -11.45 -17.75 -1.14
N VAL A 337 -10.54 -17.50 -0.19
CA VAL A 337 -10.10 -16.13 0.14
C VAL A 337 -9.01 -15.68 -0.84
N LEU A 338 -8.06 -16.56 -1.16
CA LEU A 338 -7.00 -16.27 -2.11
C LEU A 338 -7.57 -15.90 -3.49
N SER A 339 -8.54 -16.65 -4.03
CA SER A 339 -9.14 -16.35 -5.34
C SER A 339 -9.79 -14.96 -5.36
N GLN A 340 -10.51 -14.60 -4.29
CA GLN A 340 -11.14 -13.28 -4.18
C GLN A 340 -10.12 -12.15 -4.12
N VAL A 341 -9.13 -12.28 -3.24
CA VAL A 341 -8.09 -11.26 -3.03
C VAL A 341 -7.20 -11.09 -4.26
N TYR A 342 -6.79 -12.20 -4.86
CA TYR A 342 -5.89 -12.17 -6.01
C TYR A 342 -6.55 -11.65 -7.29
N ARG A 343 -7.84 -11.94 -7.49
CA ARG A 343 -8.43 -11.71 -8.82
C ARG A 343 -9.87 -11.21 -8.79
N ASP A 344 -10.78 -11.93 -8.12
CA ASP A 344 -12.22 -11.76 -8.35
C ASP A 344 -12.72 -10.37 -7.95
N ASN A 345 -12.14 -9.77 -6.89
CA ASN A 345 -12.47 -8.41 -6.48
C ASN A 345 -11.98 -7.37 -7.49
N ALA A 346 -10.77 -7.55 -8.00
CA ALA A 346 -10.20 -6.66 -9.02
C ALA A 346 -11.03 -6.65 -10.30
N LEU A 347 -11.50 -7.82 -10.75
CA LEU A 347 -12.35 -7.95 -11.95
C LEU A 347 -13.68 -7.21 -11.82
N LYS A 348 -14.25 -7.07 -10.60
CA LYS A 348 -15.47 -6.26 -10.38
C LYS A 348 -15.27 -4.78 -10.63
N LEU A 349 -14.03 -4.30 -10.48
CA LEU A 349 -13.64 -2.90 -10.61
C LEU A 349 -13.00 -2.57 -11.98
N LEU A 350 -12.51 -3.57 -12.69
CA LEU A 350 -11.98 -3.45 -14.05
C LEU A 350 -13.11 -3.79 -15.04
N LYS A 351 -13.59 -2.78 -15.72
CA LYS A 351 -14.62 -2.93 -16.76
C LYS A 351 -14.01 -2.94 -18.14
#